data_e34d93a28bdb7d7352adbcc580f64419
#
_entry.id   e34d93a28bdb7d7352adbcc580f64419
#
_cell.length_a   1.000
_cell.length_b   1.000
_cell.length_c   1.000
_cell.angle_alpha   90.00
_cell.angle_beta   90.00
_cell.angle_gamma   90.00
#
_symmetry.space_group_name_H-M   'P 1'
#
loop_
_entity.id
_entity.type
_entity.pdbx_description
1 polymer ?
#
loop_
_entity_poly.entity_id
_entity_poly.type
_entity_poly.pdbx_seq_one_letter_code
_entity_poly.pdbx_strand_id
1 'polypeptide(L)'
;INPQALEISAAFALWCQLLLVIRKPAPELLGRRMWLLAFITVMFANSRGLSPFFLALIVISCVSLQPWRFTWRVIKDRRSWLPILVAFLGTVAASAWVLVTNGLEGGGGPDAAPELLFRRVFKGTLYSTDTYIQQIVGTFGWMDTVMPMWWVIMFSVAFVASMLLVWTVGSWRERTVALGTGLVFCVLVPAVLHGREARVIGWMWQGRYIFPVLIGLPVLVAFVLQARLSHRRIPMGRRLLLSWALLFVVTHVAGLIITMHRYINGIYGSWRYITKDSWLPPVPLWGAGVAMVLFVIGMVVLLVRMVPAEDLGQDGLTVDGDTPNIGVEIDNKGECKGSLNASLPESETELRTA
;
A
#
# COMPACT_ATOMS: atom_id res chain seq x y z
N ILE A 1 -21.84 10.44 -4.39
CA ILE A 1 -20.50 10.35 -3.73
C ILE A 1 -20.37 8.92 -3.24
N ASN A 2 -19.26 8.26 -3.62
CA ASN A 2 -19.00 6.91 -3.13
C ASN A 2 -18.47 6.98 -1.67
N PRO A 3 -19.19 6.44 -0.67
CA PRO A 3 -18.75 6.50 0.73
C PRO A 3 -17.45 5.75 0.98
N GLN A 4 -17.07 4.82 0.13
CA GLN A 4 -15.79 4.11 0.21
C GLN A 4 -14.60 5.00 -0.16
N ALA A 5 -14.79 6.07 -0.95
CA ALA A 5 -13.68 6.93 -1.37
C ALA A 5 -13.00 7.60 -0.17
N LEU A 6 -13.79 8.11 0.78
CA LEU A 6 -13.26 8.69 2.01
C LEU A 6 -12.54 7.65 2.87
N GLU A 7 -13.15 6.48 3.04
CA GLU A 7 -12.56 5.38 3.81
C GLU A 7 -11.22 4.94 3.24
N ILE A 8 -11.12 4.71 1.92
CA ILE A 8 -9.89 4.30 1.25
C ILE A 8 -8.81 5.37 1.35
N SER A 9 -9.16 6.63 1.10
CA SER A 9 -8.20 7.75 1.17
C SER A 9 -7.67 7.96 2.59
N ALA A 10 -8.55 7.89 3.59
CA ALA A 10 -8.18 7.99 4.99
C ALA A 10 -7.33 6.79 5.45
N ALA A 11 -7.65 5.57 4.99
CA ALA A 11 -6.85 4.37 5.25
C ALA A 11 -5.43 4.50 4.67
N PHE A 12 -5.31 4.93 3.41
CA PHE A 12 -4.01 5.15 2.77
C PHE A 12 -3.17 6.17 3.54
N ALA A 13 -3.78 7.31 3.89
CA ALA A 13 -3.12 8.34 4.69
C ALA A 13 -2.71 7.83 6.08
N LEU A 14 -3.55 6.99 6.72
CA LEU A 14 -3.28 6.37 8.00
C LEU A 14 -2.06 5.43 7.94
N TRP A 15 -1.99 4.56 6.93
CA TRP A 15 -0.84 3.69 6.70
C TRP A 15 0.46 4.49 6.54
N CYS A 16 0.46 5.50 5.67
CA CYS A 16 1.61 6.35 5.44
C CYS A 16 2.05 7.09 6.72
N GLN A 17 1.09 7.68 7.44
CA GLN A 17 1.38 8.47 8.64
C GLN A 17 1.87 7.62 9.80
N LEU A 18 1.28 6.44 10.03
CA LEU A 18 1.74 5.49 11.05
C LEU A 18 3.18 5.03 10.78
N LEU A 19 3.46 4.58 9.56
CA LEU A 19 4.79 4.14 9.17
C LEU A 19 5.82 5.27 9.29
N LEU A 20 5.45 6.50 8.93
CA LEU A 20 6.32 7.67 9.07
C LEU A 20 6.64 7.97 10.54
N VAL A 21 5.64 7.98 11.42
CA VAL A 21 5.80 8.25 12.85
C VAL A 21 6.66 7.19 13.51
N ILE A 22 6.44 5.92 13.19
CA ILE A 22 7.17 4.79 13.79
C ILE A 22 8.62 4.76 13.32
N ARG A 23 8.90 5.08 12.05
CA ARG A 23 10.27 4.96 11.49
C ARG A 23 11.15 6.17 11.77
N LYS A 24 10.60 7.36 11.65
CA LYS A 24 11.34 8.62 11.79
C LYS A 24 10.65 9.53 12.82
N PRO A 25 10.73 9.20 14.09
CA PRO A 25 10.25 10.10 15.12
C PRO A 25 11.21 11.29 15.17
N ALA A 26 11.04 12.27 14.26
CA ALA A 26 11.72 13.54 14.35
C ALA A 26 11.14 14.30 15.55
N PRO A 27 11.88 14.48 16.64
CA PRO A 27 11.33 15.04 17.88
C PRO A 27 10.69 16.41 17.68
N GLU A 28 11.26 17.20 16.77
CA GLU A 28 10.77 18.55 16.44
C GLU A 28 9.38 18.53 15.77
N LEU A 29 9.13 17.52 14.94
CA LEU A 29 7.89 17.38 14.18
C LEU A 29 6.90 16.41 14.84
N LEU A 30 7.27 15.74 15.92
CA LEU A 30 6.47 14.66 16.50
C LEU A 30 5.06 15.15 16.88
N GLY A 31 4.95 16.27 17.56
CA GLY A 31 3.64 16.82 17.95
C GLY A 31 2.73 17.06 16.74
N ARG A 32 3.23 17.71 15.68
CA ARG A 32 2.48 17.98 14.45
C ARG A 32 2.06 16.68 13.75
N ARG A 33 2.97 15.70 13.69
CA ARG A 33 2.69 14.39 13.08
C ARG A 33 1.64 13.61 13.88
N MET A 34 1.69 13.69 15.20
CA MET A 34 0.71 13.02 16.06
C MET A 34 -0.67 13.65 15.97
N TRP A 35 -0.77 14.96 15.84
CA TRP A 35 -2.05 15.63 15.58
C TRP A 35 -2.64 15.27 14.22
N LEU A 36 -1.80 15.23 13.18
CA LEU A 36 -2.24 14.77 11.87
C LEU A 36 -2.69 13.29 11.91
N LEU A 37 -1.95 12.45 12.63
CA LEU A 37 -2.33 11.04 12.83
C LEU A 37 -3.67 10.93 13.57
N ALA A 38 -3.88 11.72 14.62
CA ALA A 38 -5.15 11.74 15.35
C ALA A 38 -6.32 12.15 14.46
N PHE A 39 -6.17 13.22 13.68
CA PHE A 39 -7.17 13.67 12.73
C PHE A 39 -7.53 12.59 11.71
N ILE A 40 -6.53 11.98 11.06
CA ILE A 40 -6.73 10.91 10.08
C ILE A 40 -7.41 9.71 10.74
N THR A 41 -6.99 9.35 11.96
CA THR A 41 -7.58 8.23 12.72
C THR A 41 -9.06 8.44 12.98
N VAL A 42 -9.44 9.65 13.45
CA VAL A 42 -10.85 10.00 13.71
C VAL A 42 -11.66 9.99 12.42
N MET A 43 -11.14 10.58 11.34
CA MET A 43 -11.79 10.57 10.02
C MET A 43 -12.00 9.14 9.52
N PHE A 44 -10.99 8.28 9.62
CA PHE A 44 -11.07 6.90 9.20
C PHE A 44 -12.08 6.09 10.05
N ALA A 45 -11.98 6.19 11.38
CA ALA A 45 -12.85 5.44 12.29
C ALA A 45 -14.35 5.77 12.09
N ASN A 46 -14.64 7.03 11.69
CA ASN A 46 -16.02 7.49 11.46
C ASN A 46 -16.49 7.35 10.00
N SER A 47 -15.70 6.77 9.11
CA SER A 47 -16.07 6.66 7.69
C SER A 47 -17.09 5.54 7.43
N ARG A 48 -16.98 4.39 8.14
CA ARG A 48 -17.92 3.25 8.00
C ARG A 48 -17.93 2.39 9.27
N GLY A 49 -18.96 1.54 9.40
CA GLY A 49 -19.17 0.69 10.58
C GLY A 49 -18.00 -0.27 10.91
N LEU A 50 -17.32 -0.82 9.90
CA LEU A 50 -16.15 -1.69 10.09
C LEU A 50 -14.83 -0.95 10.21
N SER A 51 -14.78 0.35 9.99
CA SER A 51 -13.54 1.12 10.00
C SER A 51 -12.81 1.10 11.36
N PRO A 52 -13.46 1.11 12.54
CA PRO A 52 -12.76 0.93 13.82
C PRO A 52 -12.05 -0.41 13.94
N PHE A 53 -12.62 -1.49 13.41
CA PHE A 53 -11.99 -2.80 13.37
C PHE A 53 -10.78 -2.80 12.41
N PHE A 54 -10.93 -2.23 11.22
CA PHE A 54 -9.84 -2.09 10.26
C PHE A 54 -8.72 -1.20 10.80
N LEU A 55 -9.03 -0.15 11.55
CA LEU A 55 -8.05 0.68 12.25
C LEU A 55 -7.15 -0.16 13.15
N ALA A 56 -7.73 -1.03 13.96
CA ALA A 56 -6.96 -1.91 14.85
C ALA A 56 -6.00 -2.81 14.05
N LEU A 57 -6.46 -3.39 12.95
CA LEU A 57 -5.64 -4.23 12.09
C LEU A 57 -4.47 -3.46 11.45
N ILE A 58 -4.71 -2.23 10.98
CA ILE A 58 -3.69 -1.35 10.41
C ILE A 58 -2.64 -1.00 11.48
N VAL A 59 -3.08 -0.60 12.67
CA VAL A 59 -2.18 -0.26 13.77
C VAL A 59 -1.32 -1.45 14.18
N ILE A 60 -1.93 -2.63 14.34
CA ILE A 60 -1.20 -3.88 14.67
C ILE A 60 -0.15 -4.17 13.61
N SER A 61 -0.50 -4.10 12.32
CA SER A 61 0.43 -4.36 11.22
C SER A 61 1.62 -3.39 11.24
N CYS A 62 1.36 -2.08 11.38
CA CYS A 62 2.41 -1.06 11.41
C CYS A 62 3.33 -1.20 12.64
N VAL A 63 2.75 -1.38 13.82
CA VAL A 63 3.50 -1.51 15.09
C VAL A 63 4.35 -2.78 15.09
N SER A 64 3.85 -3.86 14.49
CA SER A 64 4.57 -5.14 14.41
C SER A 64 5.83 -5.08 13.53
N LEU A 65 5.97 -4.10 12.63
CA LEU A 65 7.17 -3.93 11.80
C LEU A 65 8.42 -3.54 12.58
N GLN A 66 8.25 -2.89 13.72
CA GLN A 66 9.37 -2.36 14.51
C GLN A 66 9.42 -3.02 15.89
N PRO A 67 10.60 -3.09 16.53
CA PRO A 67 10.70 -3.47 17.93
C PRO A 67 9.84 -2.55 18.81
N TRP A 68 9.09 -3.12 19.75
CA TRP A 68 8.19 -2.41 20.66
C TRP A 68 8.82 -1.18 21.33
N ARG A 69 10.10 -1.22 21.60
CA ARG A 69 10.86 -0.09 22.18
C ARG A 69 10.74 1.21 21.40
N PHE A 70 10.58 1.16 20.08
CA PHE A 70 10.43 2.36 19.25
C PHE A 70 9.02 2.94 19.39
N THR A 71 7.99 2.11 19.33
CA THR A 71 6.61 2.52 19.56
C THR A 71 6.45 3.09 20.97
N TRP A 72 7.07 2.46 21.96
CA TRP A 72 7.04 2.89 23.35
C TRP A 72 7.65 4.27 23.57
N ARG A 73 8.71 4.63 22.84
CA ARG A 73 9.28 5.98 22.88
C ARG A 73 8.28 7.04 22.41
N VAL A 74 7.55 6.75 21.32
CA VAL A 74 6.52 7.66 20.80
C VAL A 74 5.38 7.82 21.81
N ILE A 75 4.94 6.73 22.42
CA ILE A 75 3.85 6.76 23.42
C ILE A 75 4.26 7.52 24.69
N LYS A 76 5.51 7.38 25.14
CA LYS A 76 6.03 8.07 26.33
C LYS A 76 6.24 9.58 26.15
N ASP A 77 6.35 10.06 24.92
CA ASP A 77 6.51 11.49 24.66
C ASP A 77 5.24 12.25 25.01
N ARG A 78 5.34 13.27 25.87
CA ARG A 78 4.18 14.09 26.31
C ARG A 78 3.44 14.73 25.15
N ARG A 79 4.13 15.02 24.03
CA ARG A 79 3.53 15.60 22.83
C ARG A 79 2.56 14.65 22.14
N SER A 80 2.67 13.34 22.41
CA SER A 80 1.81 12.31 21.83
C SER A 80 0.54 12.05 22.64
N TRP A 81 0.49 12.40 23.92
CA TRP A 81 -0.59 11.99 24.82
C TRP A 81 -1.94 12.56 24.43
N LEU A 82 -2.03 13.86 24.22
CA LEU A 82 -3.30 14.50 23.83
C LEU A 82 -3.78 14.03 22.45
N PRO A 83 -2.94 13.97 21.38
CA PRO A 83 -3.34 13.39 20.12
C PRO A 83 -3.80 11.92 20.23
N ILE A 84 -3.11 11.09 21.02
CA ILE A 84 -3.53 9.69 21.25
C ILE A 84 -4.88 9.64 21.94
N LEU A 85 -5.11 10.47 22.97
CA LEU A 85 -6.39 10.56 23.66
C LEU A 85 -7.51 10.95 22.70
N VAL A 86 -7.29 11.97 21.86
CA VAL A 86 -8.27 12.42 20.85
C VAL A 86 -8.58 11.30 19.86
N ALA A 87 -7.55 10.62 19.33
CA ALA A 87 -7.72 9.48 18.42
C ALA A 87 -8.51 8.34 19.08
N PHE A 88 -8.19 8.02 20.33
CA PHE A 88 -8.87 7.00 21.11
C PHE A 88 -10.34 7.35 21.36
N LEU A 89 -10.63 8.55 21.87
CA LEU A 89 -12.00 8.99 22.14
C LEU A 89 -12.82 9.06 20.86
N GLY A 90 -12.26 9.55 19.75
CA GLY A 90 -12.92 9.58 18.45
C GLY A 90 -13.24 8.17 17.93
N THR A 91 -12.34 7.21 18.14
CA THR A 91 -12.57 5.80 17.77
C THR A 91 -13.64 5.15 18.66
N VAL A 92 -13.61 5.41 19.96
CA VAL A 92 -14.62 4.93 20.90
C VAL A 92 -16.00 5.50 20.55
N ALA A 93 -16.09 6.79 20.26
CA ALA A 93 -17.33 7.42 19.84
C ALA A 93 -17.88 6.81 18.53
N ALA A 94 -17.01 6.57 17.54
CA ALA A 94 -17.39 5.90 16.29
C ALA A 94 -17.91 4.47 16.56
N SER A 95 -17.21 3.71 17.41
CA SER A 95 -17.63 2.34 17.77
C SER A 95 -18.95 2.33 18.54
N ALA A 96 -19.11 3.25 19.50
CA ALA A 96 -20.36 3.40 20.25
C ALA A 96 -21.52 3.76 19.33
N TRP A 97 -21.31 4.68 18.39
CA TRP A 97 -22.32 5.03 17.40
C TRP A 97 -22.77 3.82 16.58
N VAL A 98 -21.83 3.04 16.06
CA VAL A 98 -22.14 1.81 15.30
C VAL A 98 -22.94 0.81 16.11
N LEU A 99 -22.61 0.63 17.40
CA LEU A 99 -23.32 -0.27 18.28
C LEU A 99 -24.75 0.24 18.64
N VAL A 100 -24.89 1.52 18.94
CA VAL A 100 -26.19 2.11 19.31
C VAL A 100 -27.16 2.16 18.12
N THR A 101 -26.62 2.39 16.90
CA THR A 101 -27.45 2.46 15.68
C THR A 101 -27.65 1.10 15.02
N ASN A 102 -27.12 0.01 15.58
CA ASN A 102 -27.07 -1.30 14.93
C ASN A 102 -26.53 -1.23 13.50
N GLY A 103 -25.56 -0.33 13.27
CA GLY A 103 -25.05 0.01 11.93
C GLY A 103 -24.33 -1.14 11.21
N LEU A 104 -24.10 -2.26 11.86
CA LEU A 104 -23.61 -3.51 11.28
C LEU A 104 -24.74 -4.47 10.89
N GLU A 105 -25.93 -4.30 11.44
CA GLU A 105 -27.09 -5.08 11.09
C GLU A 105 -27.60 -4.55 9.74
N GLY A 106 -27.11 -5.13 8.65
CA GLY A 106 -27.66 -4.86 7.32
C GLY A 106 -29.18 -5.11 7.35
N GLY A 107 -30.00 -4.31 6.65
CA GLY A 107 -31.47 -4.30 6.71
C GLY A 107 -32.21 -5.62 6.40
N GLY A 108 -31.56 -6.75 6.59
CA GLY A 108 -32.16 -8.09 6.69
C GLY A 108 -32.65 -8.30 8.11
N GLY A 109 -33.88 -8.76 8.27
CA GLY A 109 -34.41 -9.16 9.57
C GLY A 109 -33.56 -10.27 10.20
N PRO A 110 -33.70 -10.54 11.50
CA PRO A 110 -32.99 -11.60 12.17
C PRO A 110 -33.18 -12.94 11.43
N ASP A 111 -32.09 -13.63 11.15
CA ASP A 111 -32.05 -14.93 10.47
C ASP A 111 -32.66 -14.95 9.04
N ALA A 112 -32.36 -13.90 8.22
CA ALA A 112 -32.81 -13.84 6.82
C ALA A 112 -32.34 -15.07 5.99
N ALA A 113 -31.24 -15.73 6.42
CA ALA A 113 -30.71 -16.94 5.78
C ALA A 113 -30.23 -17.93 6.83
N PRO A 114 -31.16 -18.57 7.60
CA PRO A 114 -30.82 -19.46 8.73
C PRO A 114 -30.00 -20.68 8.31
N GLU A 115 -30.06 -21.09 7.05
CA GLU A 115 -29.29 -22.20 6.49
C GLU A 115 -27.81 -21.87 6.25
N LEU A 116 -27.43 -20.58 6.30
CA LEU A 116 -26.05 -20.15 6.12
C LEU A 116 -25.28 -20.21 7.44
N LEU A 117 -24.91 -21.42 7.84
CA LEU A 117 -24.09 -21.66 9.01
C LEU A 117 -22.67 -21.08 8.84
N PHE A 118 -22.11 -20.51 9.91
CA PHE A 118 -20.75 -19.94 9.94
C PHE A 118 -19.73 -20.84 9.23
N ARG A 119 -19.66 -22.14 9.59
CA ARG A 119 -18.69 -23.08 9.03
C ARG A 119 -18.83 -23.25 7.52
N ARG A 120 -20.06 -23.26 7.02
CA ARG A 120 -20.35 -23.40 5.58
C ARG A 120 -19.90 -22.16 4.82
N VAL A 121 -20.27 -20.99 5.32
CA VAL A 121 -19.92 -19.70 4.69
C VAL A 121 -18.42 -19.44 4.80
N PHE A 122 -17.81 -19.66 5.98
CA PHE A 122 -16.37 -19.54 6.16
C PHE A 122 -15.58 -20.37 5.14
N LYS A 123 -15.91 -21.66 5.01
CA LYS A 123 -15.28 -22.54 4.00
C LYS A 123 -15.55 -22.06 2.57
N GLY A 124 -16.80 -21.71 2.25
CA GLY A 124 -17.16 -21.21 0.93
C GLY A 124 -16.40 -19.94 0.57
N THR A 125 -16.22 -19.01 1.53
CA THR A 125 -15.44 -17.78 1.33
C THR A 125 -13.97 -18.08 1.07
N LEU A 126 -13.39 -19.05 1.78
CA LEU A 126 -12.02 -19.50 1.51
C LEU A 126 -11.86 -20.08 0.10
N TYR A 127 -12.81 -20.90 -0.34
CA TYR A 127 -12.80 -21.45 -1.71
C TYR A 127 -13.00 -20.40 -2.80
N SER A 128 -13.68 -19.29 -2.49
CA SER A 128 -13.95 -18.19 -3.42
C SER A 128 -12.93 -17.05 -3.30
N THR A 129 -11.76 -17.28 -2.69
CA THR A 129 -10.73 -16.24 -2.49
C THR A 129 -10.24 -15.65 -3.82
N ASP A 130 -10.13 -16.46 -4.87
CA ASP A 130 -9.81 -16.02 -6.24
C ASP A 130 -10.82 -15.02 -6.77
N THR A 131 -12.11 -15.31 -6.61
CA THR A 131 -13.21 -14.41 -6.98
C THR A 131 -13.14 -13.09 -6.22
N TYR A 132 -12.85 -13.11 -4.92
CA TYR A 132 -12.71 -11.88 -4.15
C TYR A 132 -11.46 -11.08 -4.54
N ILE A 133 -10.36 -11.73 -4.89
CA ILE A 133 -9.18 -11.05 -5.45
C ILE A 133 -9.55 -10.38 -6.78
N GLN A 134 -10.25 -11.07 -7.66
CA GLN A 134 -10.76 -10.49 -8.90
C GLN A 134 -11.64 -9.26 -8.64
N GLN A 135 -12.54 -9.35 -7.66
CA GLN A 135 -13.41 -8.24 -7.27
C GLN A 135 -12.62 -7.03 -6.73
N ILE A 136 -11.54 -7.26 -5.99
CA ILE A 136 -10.67 -6.19 -5.47
C ILE A 136 -9.99 -5.46 -6.61
N VAL A 137 -9.46 -6.19 -7.58
CA VAL A 137 -8.54 -5.67 -8.60
C VAL A 137 -9.29 -5.21 -9.85
N GLY A 138 -10.37 -5.89 -10.23
CA GLY A 138 -10.92 -5.75 -11.57
C GLY A 138 -12.44 -5.84 -11.67
N THR A 139 -13.21 -5.54 -10.61
CA THR A 139 -14.68 -5.50 -10.72
C THR A 139 -15.21 -4.20 -10.14
N PHE A 140 -15.81 -3.38 -11.01
CA PHE A 140 -16.36 -2.07 -10.66
C PHE A 140 -17.90 -2.06 -10.66
N GLY A 141 -18.46 -0.90 -10.27
CA GLY A 141 -19.90 -0.68 -10.24
C GLY A 141 -20.59 -1.56 -9.18
N TRP A 142 -21.70 -2.17 -9.56
CA TRP A 142 -22.47 -3.12 -8.74
C TRP A 142 -22.01 -4.56 -8.94
N MET A 143 -20.72 -4.80 -9.11
CA MET A 143 -20.10 -6.10 -9.43
C MET A 143 -20.39 -6.56 -10.87
N ASP A 144 -20.80 -5.65 -11.73
CA ASP A 144 -21.26 -5.90 -13.09
C ASP A 144 -20.26 -5.43 -14.16
N THR A 145 -19.29 -4.62 -13.78
CA THR A 145 -18.24 -4.12 -14.69
C THR A 145 -16.94 -4.86 -14.44
N VAL A 146 -16.81 -6.02 -15.08
CA VAL A 146 -15.66 -6.90 -14.91
C VAL A 146 -14.55 -6.51 -15.90
N MET A 147 -13.35 -6.25 -15.38
CA MET A 147 -12.18 -5.99 -16.20
C MET A 147 -11.68 -7.27 -16.89
N PRO A 148 -11.02 -7.13 -18.05
CA PRO A 148 -10.44 -8.27 -18.74
C PRO A 148 -9.47 -9.06 -17.83
N MET A 149 -9.41 -10.39 -18.02
CA MET A 149 -8.59 -11.29 -17.18
C MET A 149 -7.10 -10.89 -17.17
N TRP A 150 -6.58 -10.38 -18.30
CA TRP A 150 -5.18 -9.91 -18.35
C TRP A 150 -4.88 -8.82 -17.33
N TRP A 151 -5.86 -7.95 -17.03
CA TRP A 151 -5.77 -6.94 -15.98
C TRP A 151 -5.57 -7.56 -14.60
N VAL A 152 -6.43 -8.54 -14.26
CA VAL A 152 -6.38 -9.23 -12.97
C VAL A 152 -5.04 -9.97 -12.82
N ILE A 153 -4.61 -10.68 -13.87
CA ILE A 153 -3.32 -11.40 -13.89
C ILE A 153 -2.17 -10.42 -13.66
N MET A 154 -2.14 -9.31 -14.37
CA MET A 154 -1.08 -8.31 -14.30
C MET A 154 -0.93 -7.72 -12.88
N PHE A 155 -2.04 -7.30 -12.25
CA PHE A 155 -2.00 -6.81 -10.88
C PHE A 155 -1.61 -7.90 -9.89
N SER A 156 -2.10 -9.11 -10.07
CA SER A 156 -1.75 -10.25 -9.22
C SER A 156 -0.26 -10.59 -9.31
N VAL A 157 0.29 -10.63 -10.53
CA VAL A 157 1.73 -10.86 -10.75
C VAL A 157 2.56 -9.74 -10.13
N ALA A 158 2.18 -8.49 -10.33
CA ALA A 158 2.87 -7.33 -9.75
C ALA A 158 2.85 -7.37 -8.21
N PHE A 159 1.72 -7.74 -7.63
CA PHE A 159 1.56 -7.91 -6.19
C PHE A 159 2.44 -9.04 -5.65
N VAL A 160 2.38 -10.22 -6.25
CA VAL A 160 3.20 -11.39 -5.86
C VAL A 160 4.69 -11.08 -6.01
N ALA A 161 5.10 -10.46 -7.13
CA ALA A 161 6.49 -10.05 -7.33
C ALA A 161 6.97 -9.08 -6.24
N SER A 162 6.11 -8.13 -5.85
CA SER A 162 6.41 -7.18 -4.76
C SER A 162 6.58 -7.89 -3.41
N MET A 163 5.74 -8.89 -3.12
CA MET A 163 5.88 -9.72 -1.91
C MET A 163 7.15 -10.58 -1.93
N LEU A 164 7.51 -11.14 -3.10
CA LEU A 164 8.76 -11.88 -3.27
C LEU A 164 9.99 -10.98 -3.06
N LEU A 165 9.96 -9.73 -3.52
CA LEU A 165 11.02 -8.77 -3.24
C LEU A 165 11.16 -8.52 -1.73
N VAL A 166 10.05 -8.32 -1.01
CA VAL A 166 10.10 -8.20 0.45
C VAL A 166 10.67 -9.48 1.09
N TRP A 167 10.29 -10.65 0.56
CA TRP A 167 10.83 -11.93 1.05
C TRP A 167 12.34 -12.04 0.88
N THR A 168 12.89 -11.56 -0.23
CA THR A 168 14.34 -11.64 -0.51
C THR A 168 15.17 -10.64 0.29
N VAL A 169 14.72 -9.39 0.40
CA VAL A 169 15.52 -8.30 1.00
C VAL A 169 15.16 -7.97 2.44
N GLY A 170 13.94 -8.30 2.87
CA GLY A 170 13.41 -7.97 4.19
C GLY A 170 14.05 -8.78 5.31
N SER A 171 14.04 -8.24 6.53
CA SER A 171 14.33 -8.99 7.75
C SER A 171 13.22 -10.01 8.02
N TRP A 172 13.49 -10.98 8.90
CA TRP A 172 12.48 -11.97 9.29
C TRP A 172 11.17 -11.32 9.74
N ARG A 173 11.25 -10.29 10.56
CA ARG A 173 10.08 -9.55 11.04
C ARG A 173 9.29 -8.89 9.90
N GLU A 174 9.97 -8.21 8.99
CA GLU A 174 9.34 -7.56 7.83
C GLU A 174 8.66 -8.57 6.91
N ARG A 175 9.29 -9.72 6.68
CA ARG A 175 8.72 -10.85 5.93
C ARG A 175 7.46 -11.37 6.58
N THR A 176 7.54 -11.68 7.90
CA THR A 176 6.42 -12.22 8.66
C THR A 176 5.25 -11.24 8.71
N VAL A 177 5.52 -9.95 8.93
CA VAL A 177 4.46 -8.93 8.97
C VAL A 177 3.83 -8.74 7.60
N ALA A 178 4.61 -8.64 6.53
CA ALA A 178 4.07 -8.45 5.18
C ALA A 178 3.21 -9.63 4.74
N LEU A 179 3.71 -10.85 4.88
CA LEU A 179 2.97 -12.07 4.53
C LEU A 179 1.78 -12.30 5.45
N GLY A 180 1.96 -12.11 6.77
CA GLY A 180 0.88 -12.25 7.75
C GLY A 180 -0.24 -11.24 7.52
N THR A 181 0.11 -9.98 7.25
CA THR A 181 -0.87 -8.94 6.90
C THR A 181 -1.61 -9.31 5.62
N GLY A 182 -0.89 -9.76 4.57
CA GLY A 182 -1.51 -10.22 3.33
C GLY A 182 -2.47 -11.38 3.54
N LEU A 183 -2.05 -12.43 4.26
CA LEU A 183 -2.88 -13.59 4.57
C LEU A 183 -4.12 -13.22 5.39
N VAL A 184 -3.92 -12.42 6.46
CA VAL A 184 -5.02 -12.00 7.32
C VAL A 184 -6.04 -11.18 6.54
N PHE A 185 -5.59 -10.19 5.74
CA PHE A 185 -6.51 -9.29 5.05
C PHE A 185 -7.16 -9.92 3.83
N CYS A 186 -6.40 -10.67 3.02
CA CYS A 186 -6.96 -11.25 1.80
C CYS A 186 -7.82 -12.50 2.06
N VAL A 187 -7.57 -13.22 3.14
CA VAL A 187 -8.16 -14.56 3.35
C VAL A 187 -8.96 -14.65 4.64
N LEU A 188 -8.31 -14.39 5.79
CA LEU A 188 -8.94 -14.66 7.09
C LEU A 188 -10.05 -13.67 7.44
N VAL A 189 -9.81 -12.37 7.28
CA VAL A 189 -10.79 -11.32 7.62
C VAL A 189 -12.06 -11.47 6.78
N PRO A 190 -11.99 -11.61 5.43
CA PRO A 190 -13.18 -11.88 4.62
C PRO A 190 -13.94 -13.13 5.09
N ALA A 191 -13.24 -14.25 5.32
CA ALA A 191 -13.88 -15.49 5.72
C ALA A 191 -14.57 -15.41 7.08
N VAL A 192 -13.94 -14.76 8.05
CA VAL A 192 -14.49 -14.60 9.40
C VAL A 192 -15.69 -13.65 9.42
N LEU A 193 -15.55 -12.47 8.81
CA LEU A 193 -16.62 -11.47 8.79
C LEU A 193 -17.83 -11.98 8.01
N HIS A 194 -17.61 -12.52 6.80
CA HIS A 194 -18.70 -13.08 6.02
C HIS A 194 -19.38 -14.26 6.74
N GLY A 195 -18.58 -15.16 7.36
CA GLY A 195 -19.13 -16.27 8.14
C GLY A 195 -20.02 -15.83 9.29
N ARG A 196 -19.72 -14.69 9.92
CA ARG A 196 -20.55 -14.14 11.03
C ARG A 196 -21.82 -13.47 10.53
N GLU A 197 -21.73 -12.73 9.44
CA GLU A 197 -22.80 -11.85 8.98
C GLU A 197 -23.76 -12.52 7.99
N ALA A 198 -23.33 -13.58 7.31
CA ALA A 198 -24.10 -14.19 6.22
C ALA A 198 -25.48 -14.72 6.67
N ARG A 199 -25.63 -15.11 7.94
CA ARG A 199 -26.90 -15.56 8.48
C ARG A 199 -27.96 -14.45 8.49
N VAL A 200 -27.51 -13.21 8.71
CA VAL A 200 -28.38 -12.02 8.78
C VAL A 200 -28.57 -11.38 7.40
N ILE A 201 -27.48 -11.23 6.64
CA ILE A 201 -27.51 -10.47 5.38
C ILE A 201 -27.45 -11.33 4.12
N GLY A 202 -27.33 -12.66 4.27
CA GLY A 202 -27.15 -13.57 3.14
C GLY A 202 -25.73 -13.62 2.60
N TRP A 203 -25.56 -14.23 1.41
CA TRP A 203 -24.28 -14.35 0.75
C TRP A 203 -23.92 -13.04 0.00
N MET A 204 -23.48 -12.01 0.75
CA MET A 204 -23.32 -10.63 0.25
C MET A 204 -21.91 -10.09 0.33
N TRP A 205 -20.90 -10.90 0.76
CA TRP A 205 -19.53 -10.41 0.86
C TRP A 205 -18.97 -10.02 -0.51
N GLN A 206 -18.28 -8.87 -0.56
CA GLN A 206 -17.65 -8.36 -1.76
C GLN A 206 -16.19 -8.03 -1.48
N GLY A 207 -15.29 -8.35 -2.41
CA GLY A 207 -13.86 -8.11 -2.26
C GLY A 207 -13.50 -6.65 -1.95
N ARG A 208 -14.29 -5.70 -2.46
CA ARG A 208 -14.09 -4.27 -2.20
C ARG A 208 -14.22 -3.86 -0.72
N TYR A 209 -14.87 -4.65 0.12
CA TYR A 209 -15.03 -4.28 1.54
C TYR A 209 -13.72 -4.34 2.31
N ILE A 210 -12.77 -5.16 1.89
CA ILE A 210 -11.43 -5.22 2.51
C ILE A 210 -10.44 -4.22 1.89
N PHE A 211 -10.81 -3.54 0.81
CA PHE A 211 -9.92 -2.66 0.07
C PHE A 211 -9.27 -1.55 0.92
N PRO A 212 -9.98 -0.91 1.90
CA PRO A 212 -9.39 0.12 2.75
C PRO A 212 -8.17 -0.38 3.55
N VAL A 213 -8.17 -1.64 3.95
CA VAL A 213 -7.04 -2.24 4.67
C VAL A 213 -5.95 -2.71 3.69
N LEU A 214 -6.39 -3.31 2.59
CA LEU A 214 -5.51 -3.92 1.60
C LEU A 214 -4.61 -2.90 0.87
N ILE A 215 -5.08 -1.65 0.69
CA ILE A 215 -4.29 -0.57 0.07
C ILE A 215 -3.00 -0.28 0.83
N GLY A 216 -2.92 -0.67 2.08
CA GLY A 216 -1.71 -0.56 2.88
C GLY A 216 -0.62 -1.57 2.54
N LEU A 217 -0.93 -2.69 1.90
CA LEU A 217 0.09 -3.67 1.53
C LEU A 217 1.13 -3.12 0.55
N PRO A 218 0.76 -2.45 -0.56
CA PRO A 218 1.73 -1.76 -1.40
C PRO A 218 2.56 -0.70 -0.65
N VAL A 219 1.93 0.03 0.28
CA VAL A 219 2.61 1.04 1.11
C VAL A 219 3.64 0.37 2.02
N LEU A 220 3.26 -0.73 2.67
CA LEU A 220 4.14 -1.51 3.52
C LEU A 220 5.32 -2.11 2.74
N VAL A 221 5.06 -2.65 1.55
CA VAL A 221 6.08 -3.14 0.63
C VAL A 221 7.06 -2.03 0.26
N ALA A 222 6.55 -0.90 -0.21
CA ALA A 222 7.38 0.26 -0.56
C ALA A 222 8.23 0.74 0.63
N PHE A 223 7.65 0.76 1.82
CA PHE A 223 8.33 1.12 3.06
C PHE A 223 9.51 0.17 3.37
N VAL A 224 9.31 -1.14 3.26
CA VAL A 224 10.35 -2.15 3.50
C VAL A 224 11.44 -2.04 2.43
N LEU A 225 11.06 -1.98 1.16
CA LEU A 225 12.00 -1.87 0.04
C LEU A 225 12.85 -0.60 0.17
N GLN A 226 12.25 0.55 0.43
CA GLN A 226 12.98 1.79 0.65
C GLN A 226 13.97 1.67 1.81
N ALA A 227 13.58 0.99 2.92
CA ALA A 227 14.46 0.80 4.07
C ALA A 227 15.70 -0.03 3.74
N ARG A 228 15.55 -1.01 2.87
CA ARG A 228 16.58 -2.02 2.58
C ARG A 228 17.43 -1.67 1.35
N LEU A 229 16.83 -1.00 0.38
CA LEU A 229 17.50 -0.70 -0.90
C LEU A 229 18.15 0.69 -0.91
N SER A 230 17.76 1.61 -0.02
CA SER A 230 18.36 2.95 0.06
C SER A 230 19.88 2.95 0.34
N HIS A 231 20.39 1.88 0.95
CA HIS A 231 21.83 1.69 1.19
C HIS A 231 22.56 0.96 0.05
N ARG A 232 21.81 0.36 -0.85
CA ARG A 232 22.37 -0.30 -2.04
C ARG A 232 22.04 0.61 -3.21
N ARG A 233 23.02 1.26 -3.81
CA ARG A 233 22.88 2.01 -5.05
C ARG A 233 22.51 1.02 -6.18
N ILE A 234 21.26 0.58 -6.20
CA ILE A 234 20.74 -0.27 -7.27
C ILE A 234 20.12 0.67 -8.30
N PRO A 235 20.65 0.76 -9.52
CA PRO A 235 20.13 1.62 -10.59
C PRO A 235 18.80 1.08 -11.15
N MET A 236 17.97 0.48 -10.31
CA MET A 236 16.68 -0.09 -10.69
C MET A 236 15.56 0.97 -10.76
N GLY A 237 15.85 2.22 -10.32
CA GLY A 237 14.81 3.18 -10.01
C GLY A 237 13.98 3.59 -11.22
N ARG A 238 14.61 4.11 -12.27
CA ARG A 238 13.91 4.80 -13.37
C ARG A 238 13.11 3.85 -14.26
N ARG A 239 13.72 2.75 -14.73
CA ARG A 239 13.05 1.80 -15.64
C ARG A 239 11.87 1.12 -14.96
N LEU A 240 12.05 0.69 -13.72
CA LEU A 240 10.98 0.09 -12.91
C LEU A 240 9.87 1.11 -12.67
N LEU A 241 10.21 2.33 -12.29
CA LEU A 241 9.23 3.40 -12.05
C LEU A 241 8.43 3.73 -13.31
N LEU A 242 9.11 3.85 -14.47
CA LEU A 242 8.46 4.09 -15.77
C LEU A 242 7.56 2.92 -16.18
N SER A 243 7.98 1.68 -15.93
CA SER A 243 7.14 0.50 -16.19
C SER A 243 5.88 0.51 -15.33
N TRP A 244 5.99 0.84 -14.04
CA TRP A 244 4.84 1.00 -13.16
C TRP A 244 3.96 2.17 -13.56
N ALA A 245 4.54 3.30 -13.97
CA ALA A 245 3.78 4.45 -14.46
C ALA A 245 3.01 4.11 -15.73
N LEU A 246 3.63 3.43 -16.68
CA LEU A 246 2.98 2.97 -17.91
C LEU A 246 1.83 2.01 -17.60
N LEU A 247 2.08 1.04 -16.74
CA LEU A 247 1.07 0.10 -16.27
C LEU A 247 -0.12 0.82 -15.64
N PHE A 248 0.15 1.77 -14.75
CA PHE A 248 -0.85 2.60 -14.09
C PHE A 248 -1.68 3.39 -15.12
N VAL A 249 -1.04 4.03 -16.09
CA VAL A 249 -1.72 4.79 -17.16
C VAL A 249 -2.63 3.90 -17.98
N VAL A 250 -2.10 2.78 -18.50
CA VAL A 250 -2.87 1.85 -19.34
C VAL A 250 -4.10 1.33 -18.60
N THR A 251 -3.92 0.97 -17.34
CA THR A 251 -5.02 0.44 -16.53
C THR A 251 -6.08 1.49 -16.20
N HIS A 252 -5.70 2.72 -15.87
CA HIS A 252 -6.68 3.77 -15.57
C HIS A 252 -7.47 4.20 -16.81
N VAL A 253 -6.79 4.32 -17.95
CA VAL A 253 -7.45 4.65 -19.23
C VAL A 253 -8.42 3.53 -19.63
N ALA A 254 -8.00 2.28 -19.60
CA ALA A 254 -8.86 1.14 -19.92
C ALA A 254 -10.03 1.04 -18.94
N GLY A 255 -9.80 1.23 -17.64
CA GLY A 255 -10.84 1.24 -16.62
C GLY A 255 -11.88 2.33 -16.84
N LEU A 256 -11.45 3.55 -17.18
CA LEU A 256 -12.37 4.63 -17.52
C LEU A 256 -13.21 4.29 -18.76
N ILE A 257 -12.59 3.83 -19.83
CA ILE A 257 -13.27 3.49 -21.08
C ILE A 257 -14.33 2.41 -20.85
N ILE A 258 -13.97 1.32 -20.17
CA ILE A 258 -14.88 0.20 -19.89
C ILE A 258 -16.01 0.64 -18.97
N THR A 259 -15.71 1.42 -17.95
CA THR A 259 -16.72 1.93 -17.01
C THR A 259 -17.68 2.88 -17.73
N MET A 260 -17.17 3.81 -18.54
CA MET A 260 -18.00 4.72 -19.33
C MET A 260 -18.88 3.97 -20.32
N HIS A 261 -18.32 2.99 -21.05
CA HIS A 261 -19.09 2.14 -21.94
C HIS A 261 -20.28 1.47 -21.21
N ARG A 262 -20.00 0.90 -20.03
CA ARG A 262 -21.05 0.26 -19.22
C ARG A 262 -22.17 1.22 -18.84
N TYR A 263 -21.86 2.45 -18.43
CA TYR A 263 -22.87 3.43 -18.03
C TYR A 263 -23.65 4.02 -19.21
N ILE A 264 -23.02 4.15 -20.38
CA ILE A 264 -23.62 4.73 -21.56
C ILE A 264 -24.46 3.69 -22.35
N ASN A 265 -23.88 2.52 -22.60
CA ASN A 265 -24.45 1.51 -23.49
C ASN A 265 -24.95 0.25 -22.74
N GLY A 266 -24.72 0.18 -21.43
CA GLY A 266 -25.00 -1.04 -20.68
C GLY A 266 -23.92 -2.10 -20.81
N ILE A 267 -24.03 -3.18 -20.01
CA ILE A 267 -23.03 -4.25 -19.93
C ILE A 267 -22.86 -4.98 -21.28
N TYR A 268 -23.98 -5.18 -22.00
CA TYR A 268 -24.03 -5.90 -23.28
C TYR A 268 -24.20 -4.97 -24.48
N GLY A 269 -24.07 -3.65 -24.26
CA GLY A 269 -24.27 -2.65 -25.29
C GLY A 269 -23.21 -2.68 -26.39
N SER A 270 -23.55 -2.11 -27.54
CA SER A 270 -22.59 -2.01 -28.65
C SER A 270 -21.46 -1.03 -28.36
N TRP A 271 -20.23 -1.40 -28.71
CA TRP A 271 -19.10 -0.49 -28.70
C TRP A 271 -19.09 0.54 -29.84
N ARG A 272 -19.95 0.35 -30.86
CA ARG A 272 -19.98 1.18 -32.08
C ARG A 272 -20.94 2.35 -31.99
N TYR A 273 -22.00 2.22 -31.19
CA TYR A 273 -23.07 3.19 -31.18
C TYR A 273 -23.43 3.63 -29.76
N ILE A 274 -23.64 4.93 -29.58
CA ILE A 274 -24.30 5.49 -28.41
C ILE A 274 -25.80 5.57 -28.76
N THR A 275 -26.63 4.83 -28.03
CA THR A 275 -28.09 4.88 -28.24
C THR A 275 -28.67 6.19 -27.72
N LYS A 276 -29.82 6.65 -28.29
CA LYS A 276 -30.45 7.90 -27.88
C LYS A 276 -30.93 7.89 -26.42
N ASP A 277 -31.23 6.71 -25.89
CA ASP A 277 -31.68 6.50 -24.50
C ASP A 277 -30.53 6.23 -23.51
N SER A 278 -29.29 6.39 -23.96
CA SER A 278 -28.12 6.15 -23.12
C SER A 278 -27.99 7.24 -22.05
N TRP A 279 -27.68 6.82 -20.85
CA TRP A 279 -27.28 7.77 -19.80
C TRP A 279 -25.99 8.50 -20.22
N LEU A 280 -26.02 9.82 -20.11
CA LEU A 280 -24.83 10.64 -20.29
C LEU A 280 -24.40 11.22 -18.95
N PRO A 281 -23.07 11.26 -18.67
CA PRO A 281 -22.58 11.90 -17.46
C PRO A 281 -22.91 13.40 -17.46
N PRO A 282 -23.05 14.02 -16.28
CA PRO A 282 -23.32 15.46 -16.18
C PRO A 282 -22.20 16.34 -16.76
N VAL A 283 -21.01 15.74 -16.93
CA VAL A 283 -19.87 16.36 -17.61
C VAL A 283 -19.78 15.77 -19.02
N PRO A 284 -19.59 16.58 -20.06
CA PRO A 284 -19.42 16.06 -21.42
C PRO A 284 -18.32 14.98 -21.49
N LEU A 285 -18.52 13.96 -22.32
CA LEU A 285 -17.56 12.85 -22.46
C LEU A 285 -16.12 13.31 -22.75
N TRP A 286 -15.98 14.37 -23.58
CA TRP A 286 -14.67 14.97 -23.83
C TRP A 286 -14.05 15.58 -22.55
N GLY A 287 -14.87 16.15 -21.66
CA GLY A 287 -14.42 16.69 -20.38
C GLY A 287 -13.87 15.62 -19.44
N ALA A 288 -14.52 14.44 -19.39
CA ALA A 288 -13.99 13.28 -18.67
C ALA A 288 -12.67 12.79 -19.26
N GLY A 289 -12.55 12.79 -20.60
CA GLY A 289 -11.30 12.49 -21.30
C GLY A 289 -10.18 13.47 -20.99
N VAL A 290 -10.47 14.78 -21.02
CA VAL A 290 -9.51 15.83 -20.65
C VAL A 290 -9.05 15.69 -19.20
N ALA A 291 -9.98 15.46 -18.27
CA ALA A 291 -9.65 15.25 -16.86
C ALA A 291 -8.72 14.04 -16.67
N MET A 292 -8.95 12.95 -17.39
CA MET A 292 -8.08 11.77 -17.38
C MET A 292 -6.69 12.08 -17.92
N VAL A 293 -6.59 12.79 -19.04
CA VAL A 293 -5.32 13.19 -19.63
C VAL A 293 -4.51 14.07 -18.65
N LEU A 294 -5.16 15.07 -18.05
CA LEU A 294 -4.53 15.93 -17.05
C LEU A 294 -4.06 15.14 -15.82
N PHE A 295 -4.87 14.20 -15.36
CA PHE A 295 -4.50 13.31 -14.26
C PHE A 295 -3.28 12.47 -14.60
N VAL A 296 -3.25 11.85 -15.77
CA VAL A 296 -2.11 11.05 -16.26
C VAL A 296 -0.85 11.91 -16.36
N ILE A 297 -0.95 13.09 -17.00
CA ILE A 297 0.18 14.03 -17.10
C ILE A 297 0.68 14.41 -15.72
N GLY A 298 -0.23 14.79 -14.80
CA GLY A 298 0.11 15.14 -13.43
C GLY A 298 0.86 14.01 -12.71
N MET A 299 0.38 12.78 -12.84
CA MET A 299 1.03 11.60 -12.25
C MET A 299 2.42 11.35 -12.85
N VAL A 300 2.56 11.43 -14.18
CA VAL A 300 3.87 11.26 -14.84
C VAL A 300 4.85 12.35 -14.40
N VAL A 301 4.40 13.61 -14.35
CA VAL A 301 5.25 14.73 -13.87
C VAL A 301 5.68 14.52 -12.42
N LEU A 302 4.77 14.11 -11.53
CA LEU A 302 5.11 13.81 -10.15
C LEU A 302 6.14 12.67 -10.05
N LEU A 303 5.93 11.59 -10.80
CA LEU A 303 6.83 10.45 -10.82
C LEU A 303 8.22 10.83 -11.32
N VAL A 304 8.31 11.63 -12.41
CA VAL A 304 9.59 12.11 -12.95
C VAL A 304 10.31 13.03 -11.97
N ARG A 305 9.57 13.92 -11.26
CA ARG A 305 10.17 14.81 -10.25
C ARG A 305 10.63 14.09 -8.99
N MET A 306 10.08 12.91 -8.70
CA MET A 306 10.48 12.08 -7.55
C MET A 306 11.77 11.30 -7.80
N VAL A 307 12.23 11.18 -9.08
CA VAL A 307 13.50 10.55 -9.41
C VAL A 307 14.62 11.58 -9.21
N PRO A 308 15.60 11.31 -8.32
CA PRO A 308 16.74 12.20 -8.13
C PRO A 308 17.50 12.41 -9.45
N ALA A 309 17.90 13.64 -9.73
CA ALA A 309 18.62 13.98 -10.96
C ALA A 309 20.00 13.27 -11.09
N GLU A 310 20.55 12.82 -9.96
CA GLU A 310 21.80 12.07 -9.90
C GLU A 310 21.74 10.71 -10.62
N ASP A 311 20.54 10.11 -10.72
CA ASP A 311 20.35 8.85 -11.47
C ASP A 311 20.26 9.09 -12.99
N LEU A 312 20.16 10.33 -13.44
CA LEU A 312 20.06 10.70 -14.85
C LEU A 312 21.40 10.82 -15.59
N GLY A 313 22.51 10.90 -14.85
CA GLY A 313 23.84 11.20 -15.38
C GLY A 313 24.82 10.02 -15.49
N GLN A 314 24.50 8.86 -14.93
CA GLN A 314 25.47 7.75 -14.85
C GLN A 314 25.23 6.60 -15.85
N ASP A 315 24.26 6.69 -16.77
CA ASP A 315 24.15 5.75 -17.89
C ASP A 315 25.19 6.04 -19.03
N GLY A 316 26.04 7.05 -18.87
CA GLY A 316 27.21 7.29 -19.68
C GLY A 316 28.37 6.46 -19.15
N LEU A 317 28.75 5.44 -19.90
CA LEU A 317 30.00 4.72 -19.82
C LEU A 317 31.19 5.66 -19.51
N THR A 318 31.49 5.88 -18.25
CA THR A 318 32.85 6.14 -17.84
C THR A 318 33.42 4.79 -17.40
N VAL A 319 33.93 4.08 -18.37
CA VAL A 319 35.06 3.18 -18.13
C VAL A 319 36.18 4.12 -17.73
N ASP A 320 36.19 4.55 -16.48
CA ASP A 320 37.36 5.13 -15.86
C ASP A 320 38.41 4.04 -15.79
N GLY A 321 39.34 4.15 -16.73
CA GLY A 321 40.54 3.35 -16.80
C GLY A 321 41.54 3.73 -15.71
N ASP A 322 41.12 3.76 -14.46
CA ASP A 322 41.98 3.71 -13.29
C ASP A 322 42.09 2.28 -12.82
N THR A 323 42.65 1.43 -13.64
CA THR A 323 43.39 0.30 -13.12
C THR A 323 44.56 0.91 -12.33
N PRO A 324 44.71 0.62 -11.01
CA PRO A 324 45.91 0.99 -10.30
C PRO A 324 47.06 0.31 -11.03
N ASN A 325 47.96 1.12 -11.58
CA ASN A 325 49.18 0.69 -12.22
C ASN A 325 50.02 0.02 -11.12
N ILE A 326 49.84 -1.29 -10.93
CA ILE A 326 50.75 -2.09 -10.16
C ILE A 326 51.99 -2.23 -11.01
N GLY A 327 52.89 -1.26 -10.90
CA GLY A 327 54.21 -1.32 -11.47
C GLY A 327 54.97 -2.51 -10.84
N VAL A 328 54.86 -3.63 -11.48
CA VAL A 328 55.75 -4.76 -11.21
C VAL A 328 57.04 -4.48 -11.97
N GLU A 329 58.01 -3.90 -11.28
CA GLU A 329 59.36 -3.74 -11.81
C GLU A 329 60.04 -5.12 -11.72
N ILE A 330 60.22 -5.76 -12.86
CA ILE A 330 60.95 -7.03 -12.95
C ILE A 330 62.41 -6.70 -13.19
N ASP A 331 63.24 -6.95 -12.20
CA ASP A 331 64.70 -6.85 -12.33
C ASP A 331 65.20 -7.95 -13.29
N ASN A 332 66.31 -7.64 -13.99
CA ASN A 332 66.94 -8.51 -15.02
C ASN A 332 67.39 -9.90 -14.52
N LYS A 333 67.00 -10.30 -13.33
CA LYS A 333 67.27 -11.65 -12.72
C LYS A 333 66.00 -12.39 -12.34
N GLY A 334 64.80 -11.90 -12.68
CA GLY A 334 63.56 -12.67 -12.49
C GLY A 334 63.04 -12.77 -11.05
N GLU A 335 63.51 -11.93 -10.12
CA GLU A 335 62.99 -11.94 -8.73
C GLU A 335 62.03 -10.77 -8.48
N CYS A 336 60.84 -11.07 -7.93
CA CYS A 336 59.83 -10.11 -7.49
C CYS A 336 60.23 -9.46 -6.17
N LYS A 337 60.62 -8.19 -6.13
CA LYS A 337 60.71 -7.39 -4.91
C LYS A 337 59.42 -6.60 -4.71
N GLY A 338 58.52 -7.15 -3.90
CA GLY A 338 57.37 -6.43 -3.38
C GLY A 338 57.73 -5.70 -2.09
N SER A 339 57.82 -4.37 -2.09
CA SER A 339 57.87 -3.59 -0.86
C SER A 339 56.44 -3.16 -0.49
N LEU A 340 55.90 -3.77 0.55
CA LEU A 340 54.70 -3.28 1.23
C LEU A 340 55.06 -2.08 2.10
N ASN A 341 54.89 -0.86 1.61
CA ASN A 341 54.81 0.33 2.42
C ASN A 341 53.36 0.57 2.84
N ALA A 342 52.93 -0.07 3.93
CA ALA A 342 51.74 0.29 4.63
C ALA A 342 52.11 1.33 5.71
N SER A 343 51.96 2.61 5.42
CA SER A 343 51.93 3.67 6.42
C SER A 343 50.60 3.56 7.20
N LEU A 344 50.67 3.04 8.41
CA LEU A 344 49.64 3.14 9.42
C LEU A 344 49.62 4.59 9.96
N PRO A 345 48.46 5.23 10.12
CA PRO A 345 48.39 6.46 10.88
C PRO A 345 48.51 6.15 12.37
N GLU A 346 49.52 6.78 13.01
CA GLU A 346 49.58 6.89 14.45
C GLU A 346 48.38 7.65 14.98
N SER A 347 47.55 7.01 15.79
CA SER A 347 46.58 7.70 16.65
C SER A 347 46.96 7.48 18.09
N GLU A 348 47.50 8.53 18.64
CA GLU A 348 47.44 9.04 20.01
C GLU A 348 46.91 8.10 21.09
N THR A 349 47.92 7.67 21.86
CA THR A 349 47.78 7.18 23.24
C THR A 349 47.87 8.40 24.16
N GLU A 350 46.74 8.90 24.68
CA GLU A 350 46.74 9.68 25.94
C GLU A 350 45.36 9.64 26.57
N LEU A 351 45.29 9.12 27.72
CA LEU A 351 44.57 9.54 28.93
C LEU A 351 44.08 8.34 29.75
N ARG A 352 45.04 7.82 30.51
CA ARG A 352 44.75 7.24 31.84
C ARG A 352 45.09 8.33 32.86
N THR A 353 44.18 8.53 33.79
CA THR A 353 44.22 9.10 35.15
C THR A 353 43.24 10.25 35.33
N ALA A 354 42.07 9.95 35.86
CA ALA A 354 41.43 10.51 37.05
C ALA A 354 40.07 9.87 37.24
#